data_f30a72291c59123f372989be2b72c04b
#
_entry.id   f30a72291c59123f372989be2b72c04b
#
_cell.length_a   1.000
_cell.length_b   1.000
_cell.length_c   1.000
_cell.angle_alpha   90.00
_cell.angle_beta   90.00
_cell.angle_gamma   90.00
#
_symmetry.space_group_name_H-M   'P 1'
#
loop_
_entity.id
_entity.type
_entity.pdbx_description
1 polymer ?
#
loop_
_entity_poly.entity_id
_entity_poly.type
_entity_poly.pdbx_seq_one_letter_code
_entity_poly.pdbx_strand_id
1 'polypeptide(L)'
;DVVKITQTKAFARQDGAILGAVWIASFASTMWSVTPGYALLSLLANILAISTPFVVAKRLKAFRDNALDGSISFRRGLFYCAQTFFNATLLLAIVQFLWVKFLDTGVFMSYIIDNYTLMLKTYNFPANEIKTLIEAISMMKPISWAAAFMITDIFVAIILSPAIAAFMSRKQKKNKL
;
A
#
# COMPACT_ATOMS: atom_id res chain seq x y z
N ASP A 1 -8.65 1.95 -28.58
CA ASP A 1 -8.23 2.21 -27.18
C ASP A 1 -8.59 1.12 -26.18
N VAL A 2 -9.62 0.31 -26.44
CA VAL A 2 -10.02 -0.80 -25.55
C VAL A 2 -8.87 -1.81 -25.36
N VAL A 3 -8.15 -2.16 -26.42
CA VAL A 3 -6.99 -3.07 -26.37
C VAL A 3 -5.89 -2.53 -25.45
N LYS A 4 -5.59 -1.24 -25.52
CA LYS A 4 -4.58 -0.59 -24.66
C LYS A 4 -5.00 -0.61 -23.18
N ILE A 5 -6.26 -0.37 -22.90
CA ILE A 5 -6.82 -0.41 -21.54
C ILE A 5 -6.75 -1.83 -20.99
N THR A 6 -7.19 -2.82 -21.76
CA THR A 6 -7.18 -4.23 -21.36
C THR A 6 -5.76 -4.72 -21.08
N GLN A 7 -4.81 -4.41 -21.96
CA GLN A 7 -3.40 -4.74 -21.77
C GLN A 7 -2.85 -4.10 -20.48
N THR A 8 -3.11 -2.81 -20.29
CA THR A 8 -2.62 -2.09 -19.09
C THR A 8 -3.20 -2.68 -17.82
N LYS A 9 -4.50 -3.03 -17.81
CA LYS A 9 -5.13 -3.69 -16.65
C LYS A 9 -4.55 -5.07 -16.37
N ALA A 10 -4.22 -5.85 -17.38
CA ALA A 10 -3.63 -7.18 -17.21
C ALA A 10 -2.27 -7.11 -16.54
N PHE A 11 -1.38 -6.23 -17.01
CA PHE A 11 -0.08 -6.00 -16.38
C PHE A 11 -0.23 -5.42 -14.96
N ALA A 12 -1.08 -4.43 -14.77
CA ALA A 12 -1.32 -3.83 -13.46
C ALA A 12 -1.90 -4.82 -12.45
N ARG A 13 -2.68 -5.81 -12.88
CA ARG A 13 -3.18 -6.87 -12.01
C ARG A 13 -2.06 -7.78 -11.52
N GLN A 14 -1.19 -8.22 -12.42
CA GLN A 14 -0.04 -9.04 -12.08
C GLN A 14 0.93 -8.29 -11.16
N ASP A 15 1.24 -7.05 -11.50
CA ASP A 15 2.18 -6.23 -10.75
C ASP A 15 1.58 -5.76 -9.41
N GLY A 16 0.26 -5.57 -9.35
CA GLY A 16 -0.48 -5.36 -8.11
C GLY A 16 -0.45 -6.56 -7.17
N ALA A 17 -0.45 -7.77 -7.70
CA ALA A 17 -0.25 -8.98 -6.90
C ALA A 17 1.16 -9.03 -6.29
N ILE A 18 2.18 -8.63 -7.04
CA ILE A 18 3.56 -8.53 -6.54
C ILE A 18 3.67 -7.46 -5.43
N LEU A 19 3.13 -6.28 -5.66
CA LEU A 19 3.10 -5.22 -4.65
C LEU A 19 2.30 -5.65 -3.41
N GLY A 20 1.16 -6.30 -3.62
CA GLY A 20 0.34 -6.86 -2.54
C GLY A 20 1.09 -7.88 -1.70
N ALA A 21 1.89 -8.74 -2.31
CA ALA A 21 2.75 -9.68 -1.60
C ALA A 21 3.80 -8.96 -0.74
N VAL A 22 4.41 -7.90 -1.25
CA VAL A 22 5.36 -7.06 -0.49
C VAL A 22 4.66 -6.40 0.70
N TRP A 23 3.48 -5.86 0.52
CA TRP A 23 2.70 -5.24 1.58
C TRP A 23 2.20 -6.23 2.62
N ILE A 24 1.79 -7.43 2.21
CA ILE A 24 1.41 -8.52 3.12
C ILE A 24 2.61 -8.95 3.96
N ALA A 25 3.78 -9.08 3.35
CA ALA A 25 5.02 -9.40 4.07
C ALA A 25 5.38 -8.29 5.07
N SER A 26 5.22 -7.01 4.71
CA SER A 26 5.40 -5.87 5.61
C SER A 26 4.43 -5.93 6.78
N PHE A 27 3.15 -6.15 6.53
CA PHE A 27 2.12 -6.28 7.56
C PHE A 27 2.39 -7.45 8.52
N ALA A 28 2.69 -8.62 7.99
CA ALA A 28 3.04 -9.80 8.79
C ALA A 28 4.28 -9.54 9.65
N SER A 29 5.31 -8.91 9.10
CA SER A 29 6.52 -8.54 9.83
C SER A 29 6.22 -7.56 10.97
N THR A 30 5.30 -6.61 10.76
CA THR A 30 4.84 -5.69 11.80
C THR A 30 4.13 -6.46 12.92
N MET A 31 3.22 -7.36 12.59
CA MET A 31 2.47 -8.13 13.59
C MET A 31 3.37 -9.05 14.41
N TRP A 32 4.36 -9.67 13.80
CA TRP A 32 5.32 -10.51 14.54
C TRP A 32 6.37 -9.71 15.31
N SER A 33 6.68 -8.49 14.92
CA SER A 33 7.70 -7.66 15.57
C SER A 33 7.40 -7.35 17.04
N VAL A 34 6.13 -7.39 17.43
CA VAL A 34 5.70 -7.17 18.83
C VAL A 34 5.88 -8.40 19.73
N THR A 35 6.22 -9.53 19.14
CA THR A 35 6.54 -10.75 19.89
C THR A 35 7.96 -10.65 20.46
N PRO A 36 8.20 -11.00 21.74
CA PRO A 36 9.54 -10.98 22.30
C PRO A 36 10.55 -11.79 21.48
N GLY A 37 11.69 -11.20 21.19
CA GLY A 37 12.76 -11.80 20.35
C GLY A 37 12.67 -11.49 18.86
N TYR A 38 11.59 -10.89 18.37
CA TYR A 38 11.36 -10.60 16.96
C TYR A 38 11.34 -9.11 16.60
N ALA A 39 11.83 -8.24 17.50
CA ALA A 39 11.80 -6.79 17.32
C ALA A 39 12.45 -6.30 16.00
N LEU A 40 13.46 -7.00 15.49
CA LEU A 40 14.11 -6.68 14.22
C LEU A 40 13.17 -6.79 13.00
N LEU A 41 12.07 -7.51 13.11
CA LEU A 41 11.06 -7.58 12.05
C LEU A 41 10.37 -6.25 11.80
N SER A 42 10.36 -5.33 12.77
CA SER A 42 9.85 -3.97 12.55
C SER A 42 10.71 -3.20 11.54
N LEU A 43 12.02 -3.41 11.56
CA LEU A 43 12.93 -2.83 10.57
C LEU A 43 12.64 -3.39 9.18
N LEU A 44 12.48 -4.71 9.06
CA LEU A 44 12.11 -5.36 7.79
C LEU A 44 10.77 -4.84 7.27
N ALA A 45 9.77 -4.71 8.15
CA ALA A 45 8.45 -4.17 7.78
C ALA A 45 8.57 -2.77 7.19
N ASN A 46 9.34 -1.88 7.82
CA ASN A 46 9.57 -0.53 7.33
C ASN A 46 10.33 -0.50 6.00
N ILE A 47 11.36 -1.32 5.83
CA ILE A 47 12.10 -1.43 4.55
C ILE A 47 11.15 -1.87 3.44
N LEU A 48 10.31 -2.88 3.67
CA LEU A 48 9.34 -3.35 2.69
C LEU A 48 8.30 -2.26 2.35
N ALA A 49 7.79 -1.54 3.34
CA ALA A 49 6.85 -0.44 3.12
C ALA A 49 7.48 0.70 2.30
N ILE A 50 8.68 1.13 2.64
CA ILE A 50 9.43 2.19 1.94
C ILE A 50 9.81 1.77 0.51
N SER A 51 9.95 0.47 0.25
CA SER A 51 10.26 -0.04 -1.09
C SER A 51 9.12 0.15 -2.11
N THR A 52 7.90 0.48 -1.66
CA THR A 52 6.69 0.62 -2.50
C THR A 52 6.90 1.44 -3.77
N PRO A 53 7.39 2.70 -3.74
CA PRO A 53 7.56 3.49 -4.95
C PRO A 53 8.58 2.87 -5.91
N PHE A 54 9.63 2.24 -5.39
CA PHE A 54 10.64 1.59 -6.20
C PHE A 54 10.12 0.31 -6.88
N VAL A 55 9.35 -0.49 -6.17
CA VAL A 55 8.70 -1.68 -6.73
C VAL A 55 7.76 -1.28 -7.88
N VAL A 56 6.88 -0.32 -7.67
CA VAL A 56 5.92 0.13 -8.69
C VAL A 56 6.65 0.77 -9.87
N ALA A 57 7.65 1.62 -9.63
CA ALA A 57 8.45 2.24 -10.69
C ALA A 57 9.20 1.19 -11.53
N LYS A 58 9.80 0.19 -10.88
CA LYS A 58 10.51 -0.90 -11.58
C LYS A 58 9.54 -1.73 -12.44
N ARG A 59 8.36 -2.03 -11.93
CA ARG A 59 7.34 -2.79 -12.68
C ARG A 59 6.75 -1.98 -13.83
N LEU A 60 6.48 -0.69 -13.64
CA LEU A 60 6.04 0.20 -14.71
C LEU A 60 7.12 0.33 -15.80
N LYS A 61 8.39 0.45 -15.39
CA LYS A 61 9.52 0.44 -16.34
C LYS A 61 9.54 -0.83 -17.16
N ALA A 62 9.40 -2.00 -16.53
CA ALA A 62 9.37 -3.29 -17.23
C ALA A 62 8.18 -3.37 -18.21
N PHE A 63 6.99 -2.93 -17.81
CA PHE A 63 5.84 -2.85 -18.70
C PHE A 63 6.10 -1.94 -19.90
N ARG A 64 6.65 -0.75 -19.67
CA ARG A 64 7.00 0.21 -20.73
C ARG A 64 8.01 -0.38 -21.70
N ASP A 65 9.09 -0.96 -21.19
CA ASP A 65 10.24 -1.36 -22.00
C ASP A 65 9.99 -2.71 -22.73
N ASN A 66 9.28 -3.63 -22.11
CA ASN A 66 9.04 -4.98 -22.66
C ASN A 66 7.76 -5.12 -23.47
N ALA A 67 6.75 -4.31 -23.19
CA ALA A 67 5.44 -4.45 -23.81
C ALA A 67 4.98 -3.23 -24.62
N LEU A 68 5.69 -2.10 -24.53
CA LEU A 68 5.31 -0.84 -25.17
C LEU A 68 6.47 -0.17 -25.94
N ASP A 69 7.45 -0.95 -26.38
CA ASP A 69 8.59 -0.46 -27.19
C ASP A 69 9.32 0.75 -26.57
N GLY A 70 9.46 0.75 -25.23
CA GLY A 70 10.20 1.75 -24.48
C GLY A 70 9.49 3.10 -24.32
N SER A 71 8.23 3.23 -24.70
CA SER A 71 7.47 4.48 -24.60
C SER A 71 6.14 4.30 -23.86
N ILE A 72 5.83 5.21 -22.97
CA ILE A 72 4.54 5.26 -22.28
C ILE A 72 4.14 6.71 -22.02
N SER A 73 2.87 7.05 -22.28
CA SER A 73 2.34 8.36 -21.94
C SER A 73 2.10 8.48 -20.43
N PHE A 74 2.16 9.71 -19.90
CA PHE A 74 1.85 9.99 -18.49
C PHE A 74 0.46 9.43 -18.09
N ARG A 75 -0.57 9.68 -18.92
CA ARG A 75 -1.94 9.21 -18.64
C ARG A 75 -2.02 7.68 -18.52
N ARG A 76 -1.33 6.95 -19.41
CA ARG A 76 -1.30 5.49 -19.36
C ARG A 76 -0.50 4.98 -18.16
N GLY A 77 0.62 5.63 -17.85
CA GLY A 77 1.42 5.34 -16.66
C GLY A 77 0.65 5.60 -15.37
N LEU A 78 -0.08 6.70 -15.30
CA LEU A 78 -0.94 7.03 -14.16
C LEU A 78 -2.05 5.98 -13.96
N PHE A 79 -2.71 5.60 -15.05
CA PHE A 79 -3.75 4.57 -15.00
C PHE A 79 -3.18 3.21 -14.57
N TYR A 80 -2.00 2.84 -15.09
CA TYR A 80 -1.30 1.62 -14.65
C TYR A 80 -0.99 1.66 -13.16
N CYS A 81 -0.41 2.75 -12.64
CA CYS A 81 -0.10 2.89 -11.22
C CYS A 81 -1.37 2.78 -10.34
N ALA A 82 -2.42 3.51 -10.71
CA ALA A 82 -3.68 3.47 -9.97
C ALA A 82 -4.27 2.05 -9.90
N GLN A 83 -4.27 1.31 -11.01
CA GLN A 83 -4.73 -0.07 -11.05
C GLN A 83 -3.82 -1.03 -10.26
N THR A 84 -2.50 -0.82 -10.31
CA THR A 84 -1.52 -1.62 -9.55
C THR A 84 -1.73 -1.44 -8.05
N PHE A 85 -1.83 -0.20 -7.58
CA PHE A 85 -2.11 0.09 -6.17
C PHE A 85 -3.48 -0.43 -5.73
N PHE A 86 -4.51 -0.27 -6.55
CA PHE A 86 -5.84 -0.77 -6.26
C PHE A 86 -5.86 -2.29 -6.05
N ASN A 87 -5.24 -3.04 -6.95
CA ASN A 87 -5.14 -4.49 -6.84
C ASN A 87 -4.34 -4.92 -5.59
N ALA A 88 -3.23 -4.23 -5.28
CA ALA A 88 -2.45 -4.49 -4.08
C ALA A 88 -3.25 -4.19 -2.80
N THR A 89 -3.99 -3.08 -2.77
CA THR A 89 -4.86 -2.69 -1.66
C THR A 89 -5.93 -3.73 -1.39
N LEU A 90 -6.58 -4.28 -2.42
CA LEU A 90 -7.59 -5.33 -2.25
C LEU A 90 -6.99 -6.59 -1.62
N LEU A 91 -5.83 -7.03 -2.09
CA LEU A 91 -5.17 -8.22 -1.54
C LEU A 91 -4.78 -8.01 -0.08
N LEU A 92 -4.19 -6.87 0.25
CA LEU A 92 -3.80 -6.54 1.61
C LEU A 92 -5.03 -6.43 2.53
N ALA A 93 -6.10 -5.78 2.08
CA ALA A 93 -7.34 -5.64 2.84
C ALA A 93 -7.96 -7.00 3.21
N ILE A 94 -7.96 -7.96 2.29
CA ILE A 94 -8.43 -9.32 2.55
C ILE A 94 -7.60 -9.97 3.66
N VAL A 95 -6.28 -9.90 3.57
CA VAL A 95 -5.37 -10.47 4.56
C VAL A 95 -5.54 -9.79 5.93
N GLN A 96 -5.63 -8.48 5.97
CA GLN A 96 -5.83 -7.71 7.20
C GLN A 96 -7.19 -8.03 7.85
N PHE A 97 -8.25 -8.14 7.05
CA PHE A 97 -9.56 -8.54 7.55
C PHE A 97 -9.53 -9.94 8.17
N LEU A 98 -8.93 -10.91 7.49
CA LEU A 98 -8.81 -12.29 7.98
C LEU A 98 -7.94 -12.35 9.24
N TRP A 99 -6.86 -11.58 9.29
CA TRP A 99 -6.02 -11.49 10.47
C TRP A 99 -6.79 -10.97 11.67
N VAL A 100 -7.42 -9.81 11.55
CA VAL A 100 -8.15 -9.18 12.65
C VAL A 100 -9.32 -10.06 13.12
N LYS A 101 -10.01 -10.73 12.19
CA LYS A 101 -11.19 -11.53 12.51
C LYS A 101 -10.86 -12.88 13.13
N PHE A 102 -9.80 -13.56 12.69
CA PHE A 102 -9.54 -14.96 13.00
C PHE A 102 -8.23 -15.24 13.72
N LEU A 103 -7.22 -14.40 13.56
CA LEU A 103 -5.86 -14.68 14.04
C LEU A 103 -5.41 -13.70 15.13
N ASP A 104 -6.07 -12.57 15.28
CA ASP A 104 -5.65 -11.58 16.26
C ASP A 104 -6.03 -12.02 17.69
N THR A 105 -5.01 -12.14 18.52
CA THR A 105 -5.13 -12.44 19.96
C THR A 105 -5.06 -11.17 20.82
N GLY A 106 -5.41 -10.00 20.27
CA GLY A 106 -5.29 -8.70 20.91
C GLY A 106 -4.00 -7.95 20.56
N VAL A 107 -3.05 -8.55 19.86
CA VAL A 107 -1.76 -7.97 19.47
C VAL A 107 -1.96 -6.79 18.53
N PHE A 108 -2.81 -6.93 17.53
CA PHE A 108 -3.12 -5.85 16.58
C PHE A 108 -3.74 -4.63 17.29
N MET A 109 -4.72 -4.88 18.14
CA MET A 109 -5.41 -3.81 18.89
C MET A 109 -4.43 -3.09 19.82
N SER A 110 -3.60 -3.83 20.57
CA SER A 110 -2.56 -3.22 21.42
C SER A 110 -1.59 -2.37 20.61
N TYR A 111 -1.11 -2.90 19.48
CA TYR A 111 -0.21 -2.17 18.59
C TYR A 111 -0.82 -0.83 18.12
N ILE A 112 -2.08 -0.85 17.69
CA ILE A 112 -2.79 0.35 17.25
C ILE A 112 -2.98 1.34 18.40
N ILE A 113 -3.47 0.89 19.54
CA ILE A 113 -3.72 1.74 20.72
C ILE A 113 -2.43 2.39 21.20
N ASP A 114 -1.34 1.63 21.30
CA ASP A 114 -0.05 2.14 21.77
C ASP A 114 0.51 3.20 20.82
N ASN A 115 0.47 2.96 19.51
CA ASN A 115 0.96 3.92 18.52
C ASN A 115 0.11 5.19 18.48
N TYR A 116 -1.22 5.08 18.50
CA TYR A 116 -2.10 6.25 18.53
C TYR A 116 -1.95 7.04 19.83
N THR A 117 -1.87 6.36 20.96
CA THR A 117 -1.65 7.00 22.26
C THR A 117 -0.34 7.78 22.28
N LEU A 118 0.75 7.17 21.79
CA LEU A 118 2.05 7.83 21.71
C LEU A 118 1.97 9.07 20.79
N MET A 119 1.38 8.93 19.62
CA MET A 119 1.21 10.03 18.66
C MET A 119 0.41 11.18 19.28
N LEU A 120 -0.75 10.90 19.85
CA LEU A 120 -1.63 11.92 20.42
C LEU A 120 -0.98 12.64 21.61
N LYS A 121 -0.24 11.92 22.46
CA LYS A 121 0.56 12.51 23.55
C LYS A 121 1.67 13.42 23.01
N THR A 122 2.34 13.00 21.95
CA THR A 122 3.40 13.79 21.30
C THR A 122 2.88 15.12 20.77
N TYR A 123 1.65 15.14 20.26
CA TYR A 123 0.97 16.36 19.81
C TYR A 123 0.18 17.09 20.91
N ASN A 124 0.38 16.73 22.19
CA ASN A 124 -0.24 17.36 23.37
C ASN A 124 -1.79 17.35 23.35
N PHE A 125 -2.41 16.28 22.83
CA PHE A 125 -3.85 16.13 22.94
C PHE A 125 -4.31 15.95 24.38
N PRO A 126 -5.46 16.52 24.79
CA PRO A 126 -6.02 16.36 26.13
C PRO A 126 -6.28 14.89 26.48
N ALA A 127 -6.03 14.49 27.71
CA ALA A 127 -6.14 13.11 28.16
C ALA A 127 -7.59 12.53 28.00
N ASN A 128 -8.60 13.37 28.16
CA ASN A 128 -10.00 12.99 27.94
C ASN A 128 -10.31 12.70 26.46
N GLU A 129 -9.73 13.46 25.54
CA GLU A 129 -9.89 13.21 24.09
C GLU A 129 -9.17 11.94 23.67
N ILE A 130 -7.95 11.70 24.20
CA ILE A 130 -7.20 10.46 23.97
C ILE A 130 -8.05 9.26 24.43
N LYS A 131 -8.63 9.32 25.63
CA LYS A 131 -9.48 8.25 26.16
C LYS A 131 -10.69 7.98 25.25
N THR A 132 -11.40 9.01 24.82
CA THR A 132 -12.55 8.89 23.94
C THR A 132 -12.19 8.26 22.59
N LEU A 133 -11.06 8.65 22.00
CA LEU A 133 -10.57 8.07 20.74
C LEU A 133 -10.19 6.60 20.89
N ILE A 134 -9.51 6.23 21.99
CA ILE A 134 -9.14 4.84 22.27
C ILE A 134 -10.39 3.96 22.46
N GLU A 135 -11.40 4.45 23.17
CA GLU A 135 -12.68 3.74 23.33
C GLU A 135 -13.35 3.52 21.97
N ALA A 136 -13.41 4.54 21.11
CA ALA A 136 -13.96 4.42 19.76
C ALA A 136 -13.20 3.40 18.90
N ILE A 137 -11.87 3.43 18.94
CA ILE A 137 -10.99 2.48 18.24
C ILE A 137 -11.25 1.05 18.72
N SER A 138 -11.37 0.84 20.03
CA SER A 138 -11.59 -0.48 20.63
C SER A 138 -12.94 -1.10 20.25
N MET A 139 -13.90 -0.28 19.83
CA MET A 139 -15.23 -0.73 19.40
C MET A 139 -15.32 -1.03 17.90
N MET A 140 -14.27 -0.77 17.12
CA MET A 140 -14.29 -0.98 15.67
C MET A 140 -14.36 -2.47 15.31
N LYS A 141 -15.26 -2.77 14.37
CA LYS A 141 -15.40 -4.13 13.82
C LYS A 141 -14.26 -4.45 12.83
N PRO A 142 -13.91 -5.74 12.62
CA PRO A 142 -12.88 -6.13 11.66
C PRO A 142 -13.07 -5.54 10.26
N ILE A 143 -14.30 -5.46 9.77
CA ILE A 143 -14.58 -4.86 8.45
C ILE A 143 -14.29 -3.35 8.43
N SER A 144 -14.54 -2.65 9.53
CA SER A 144 -14.23 -1.21 9.65
C SER A 144 -12.72 -0.98 9.65
N TRP A 145 -11.95 -1.87 10.25
CA TRP A 145 -10.49 -1.83 10.19
C TRP A 145 -9.97 -2.03 8.77
N ALA A 146 -10.48 -3.04 8.05
CA ALA A 146 -10.12 -3.25 6.66
C ALA A 146 -10.44 -2.02 5.78
N ALA A 147 -11.60 -1.41 5.97
CA ALA A 147 -11.99 -0.19 5.27
C ALA A 147 -11.07 1.00 5.58
N ALA A 148 -10.69 1.20 6.85
CA ALA A 148 -9.78 2.26 7.26
C ALA A 148 -8.38 2.09 6.63
N PHE A 149 -7.85 0.87 6.59
CA PHE A 149 -6.59 0.58 5.92
C PHE A 149 -6.67 0.81 4.41
N MET A 150 -7.76 0.39 3.77
CA MET A 150 -7.97 0.66 2.34
C MET A 150 -7.96 2.16 2.03
N ILE A 151 -8.59 2.97 2.85
CA ILE A 151 -8.58 4.44 2.69
C ILE A 151 -7.15 4.97 2.78
N THR A 152 -6.37 4.53 3.76
CA THR A 152 -4.96 4.91 3.92
C THR A 152 -4.14 4.52 2.69
N ASP A 153 -4.28 3.30 2.20
CA ASP A 153 -3.57 2.81 1.01
C ASP A 153 -3.96 3.59 -0.25
N ILE A 154 -5.22 3.99 -0.38
CA ILE A 154 -5.69 4.84 -1.48
C ILE A 154 -5.04 6.23 -1.43
N PHE A 155 -4.88 6.83 -0.25
CA PHE A 155 -4.14 8.09 -0.11
C PHE A 155 -2.68 7.95 -0.55
N VAL A 156 -2.00 6.88 -0.16
CA VAL A 156 -0.64 6.57 -0.64
C VAL A 156 -0.62 6.47 -2.17
N ALA A 157 -1.59 5.76 -2.74
CA ALA A 157 -1.72 5.61 -4.20
C ALA A 157 -1.92 6.96 -4.92
N ILE A 158 -2.78 7.83 -4.39
CA ILE A 158 -3.04 9.16 -4.96
C ILE A 158 -1.77 10.02 -4.98
N ILE A 159 -0.94 9.93 -3.95
CA ILE A 159 0.31 10.70 -3.85
C ILE A 159 1.39 10.10 -4.75
N LEU A 160 1.59 8.79 -4.71
CA LEU A 160 2.69 8.13 -5.40
C LEU A 160 2.44 7.93 -6.91
N SER A 161 1.22 7.68 -7.33
CA SER A 161 0.92 7.37 -8.73
C SER A 161 1.31 8.48 -9.71
N PRO A 162 0.99 9.77 -9.48
CA PRO A 162 1.41 10.85 -10.36
C PRO A 162 2.93 11.01 -10.41
N ALA A 163 3.60 10.89 -9.27
CA ALA A 163 5.06 11.01 -9.21
C ALA A 163 5.74 9.90 -10.01
N ILE A 164 5.35 8.64 -9.79
CA ILE A 164 5.92 7.49 -10.52
C ILE A 164 5.62 7.60 -12.01
N ALA A 165 4.38 7.93 -12.38
CA ALA A 165 3.99 8.10 -13.78
C ALA A 165 4.78 9.20 -14.48
N ALA A 166 5.04 10.32 -13.81
CA ALA A 166 5.83 11.43 -14.35
C ALA A 166 7.29 11.01 -14.60
N PHE A 167 7.92 10.36 -13.61
CA PHE A 167 9.30 9.89 -13.75
C PHE A 167 9.49 8.81 -14.81
N MET A 168 8.49 7.94 -14.99
CA MET A 168 8.57 6.80 -15.90
C MET A 168 8.03 7.07 -17.30
N SER A 169 7.30 8.16 -17.51
CA SER A 169 6.75 8.52 -18.83
C SER A 169 7.86 8.85 -19.82
N ARG A 170 7.74 8.32 -21.03
CA ARG A 170 8.63 8.62 -22.15
C ARG A 170 7.81 8.77 -23.42
N LYS A 171 8.06 9.84 -24.16
CA LYS A 171 7.46 10.05 -25.48
C LYS A 171 8.12 9.12 -26.50
N GLN A 172 7.35 8.60 -27.42
CA GLN A 172 7.85 7.89 -28.58
C GLN A 172 8.76 8.83 -29.37
N LYS A 173 10.01 8.43 -29.65
CA LYS A 173 10.86 9.19 -30.61
C LYS A 173 10.15 9.16 -31.96
N LYS A 174 9.73 10.31 -32.46
CA LYS A 174 9.35 10.46 -33.87
C LYS A 174 10.60 10.14 -34.68
N ASN A 175 10.63 8.98 -35.33
CA ASN A 175 11.59 8.76 -36.40
C ASN A 175 11.31 9.85 -37.47
N LYS A 176 12.19 10.82 -37.60
CA LYS A 176 12.23 11.67 -38.76
C LYS A 176 12.70 10.76 -39.91
N LEU A 177 11.76 10.36 -40.77
CA LEU A 177 12.05 9.87 -42.10
C LEU A 177 12.57 11.04 -42.95
#